data_18fcab63d7fb5c7b8435c9c155aaa504
#
_entry.id   18fcab63d7fb5c7b8435c9c155aaa504
#
_cell.length_a   1.000
_cell.length_b   1.000
_cell.length_c   1.000
_cell.angle_alpha   90.00
_cell.angle_beta   90.00
_cell.angle_gamma   90.00
#
_symmetry.space_group_name_H-M   'P 1'
#
loop_
_entity.id
_entity.type
_entity.pdbx_description
1 polymer ?
#
loop_
_entity_poly.entity_id
_entity_poly.type
_entity_poly.pdbx_seq_one_letter_code
_entity_poly.pdbx_strand_id
1 'polypeptide(L)'
;MARDPAFNTVTRSGRERYAKLTMVDPQDALSAPTNDDLISATLSFWPSGPAWGTPDGQAMSLSSNLARFTRVLISDFEWLYARAWRLMREASLQGVSELLPEWENDYGLPEPCFADAEQTTAQRMTALERKVRAEGVTHPEDFVQLAADYGFEIEIEEPAMFECGFSECGGRHTTGSYIEEIYWIVRIKGAAFSYFECGVGECGYDPLFSIGDAERILCLLRQMAPAWTQVVLEPWITLSGLITEDGTPIVDEYGNQLLVTL
;
A
#
# COMPACT_ATOMS: atom_id res chain seq x y z
N MET A 1 21.36 28.63 -7.27
CA MET A 1 22.00 27.49 -6.63
C MET A 1 22.09 26.39 -7.67
N ALA A 2 23.29 25.88 -7.95
CA ALA A 2 23.45 24.79 -8.89
C ALA A 2 22.69 23.56 -8.38
N ARG A 3 21.90 22.92 -9.23
CA ARG A 3 21.31 21.63 -8.92
C ARG A 3 22.39 20.57 -9.07
N ASP A 4 22.66 19.83 -8.01
CA ASP A 4 23.54 18.68 -8.10
C ASP A 4 22.81 17.56 -8.86
N PRO A 5 23.34 17.06 -9.98
CA PRO A 5 22.71 15.98 -10.74
C PRO A 5 22.46 14.73 -9.91
N ALA A 6 23.22 14.52 -8.84
CA ALA A 6 23.00 13.40 -7.93
C ALA A 6 21.65 13.44 -7.18
N PHE A 7 21.01 14.60 -7.09
CA PHE A 7 19.71 14.78 -6.44
C PHE A 7 18.52 14.67 -7.40
N ASN A 8 18.75 14.56 -8.71
CA ASN A 8 17.68 14.50 -9.70
C ASN A 8 17.15 13.08 -9.92
N THR A 9 17.77 12.08 -9.31
CA THR A 9 17.34 10.69 -9.46
C THR A 9 17.00 10.11 -8.09
N VAL A 10 15.77 9.64 -7.93
CA VAL A 10 15.27 9.02 -6.71
C VAL A 10 15.03 7.54 -6.98
N THR A 11 15.85 6.68 -6.39
CA THR A 11 15.79 5.22 -6.56
C THR A 11 15.25 4.49 -5.34
N ARG A 12 15.03 5.20 -4.23
CA ARG A 12 14.64 4.59 -2.95
C ARG A 12 13.13 4.67 -2.77
N SER A 13 12.57 3.64 -2.13
CA SER A 13 11.25 3.72 -1.54
C SER A 13 11.19 4.89 -0.57
N GLY A 14 10.07 5.58 -0.54
CA GLY A 14 9.85 6.73 0.33
C GLY A 14 10.01 6.42 1.82
N ARG A 15 9.77 7.41 2.63
CA ARG A 15 9.88 7.32 4.09
C ARG A 15 8.88 6.32 4.64
N GLU A 16 9.32 5.52 5.58
CA GLU A 16 8.41 4.81 6.48
C GLU A 16 7.66 5.86 7.32
N ARG A 17 6.53 6.36 6.81
CA ARG A 17 5.82 7.51 7.41
C ARG A 17 5.07 7.13 8.66
N TYR A 18 4.59 5.90 8.75
CA TYR A 18 3.78 5.43 9.85
C TYR A 18 4.16 4.03 10.27
N ALA A 19 4.34 3.85 11.57
CA ALA A 19 4.43 2.50 12.14
C ALA A 19 3.10 1.77 11.84
N LYS A 20 3.21 0.55 11.34
CA LYS A 20 2.05 -0.31 11.12
C LYS A 20 1.39 -0.56 12.47
N LEU A 21 0.21 0.01 12.67
CA LEU A 21 -0.56 -0.21 13.89
C LEU A 21 -1.15 -1.62 13.84
N THR A 22 -0.76 -2.44 14.80
CA THR A 22 -1.37 -3.75 14.98
C THR A 22 -2.53 -3.64 15.95
N MET A 23 -3.70 -4.17 15.55
CA MET A 23 -4.82 -4.32 16.49
C MET A 23 -4.46 -5.33 17.55
N VAL A 24 -4.67 -4.94 18.81
CA VAL A 24 -4.59 -5.86 19.94
C VAL A 24 -5.91 -6.63 20.03
N ASP A 25 -5.84 -7.95 20.07
CA ASP A 25 -7.03 -8.75 20.30
C ASP A 25 -7.59 -8.50 21.72
N PRO A 26 -8.92 -8.48 21.87
CA PRO A 26 -9.54 -8.30 23.18
C PRO A 26 -9.18 -9.48 24.10
N GLN A 27 -8.56 -9.16 25.24
CA GLN A 27 -8.13 -10.17 26.20
C GLN A 27 -8.64 -9.88 27.61
N ASP A 28 -9.44 -8.85 27.78
CA ASP A 28 -10.00 -8.42 29.05
C ASP A 28 -11.51 -8.67 29.12
N ALA A 29 -12.03 -8.72 30.35
CA ALA A 29 -13.46 -8.93 30.63
C ALA A 29 -14.38 -7.80 30.12
N LEU A 30 -13.82 -6.64 29.72
CA LEU A 30 -14.60 -5.52 29.15
C LEU A 30 -14.83 -5.69 27.66
N SER A 31 -13.84 -6.18 26.95
CA SER A 31 -13.89 -6.32 25.49
C SER A 31 -14.43 -7.69 25.04
N ALA A 32 -14.14 -8.75 25.79
CA ALA A 32 -14.60 -10.10 25.50
C ALA A 32 -14.98 -10.84 26.79
N PRO A 33 -16.04 -10.41 27.49
CA PRO A 33 -16.45 -11.05 28.74
C PRO A 33 -16.90 -12.48 28.49
N THR A 34 -16.48 -13.36 29.38
CA THR A 34 -16.98 -14.74 29.43
C THR A 34 -18.27 -14.81 30.26
N ASN A 35 -18.96 -15.95 30.17
CA ASN A 35 -20.14 -16.22 31.02
C ASN A 35 -19.80 -16.09 32.51
N ASP A 36 -18.61 -16.51 32.95
CA ASP A 36 -18.16 -16.41 34.32
C ASP A 36 -17.89 -14.97 34.79
N ASP A 37 -17.51 -14.09 33.89
CA ASP A 37 -17.33 -12.66 34.22
C ASP A 37 -18.69 -11.98 34.43
N LEU A 38 -19.67 -12.31 33.61
CA LEU A 38 -20.98 -11.68 33.65
C LEU A 38 -21.93 -12.22 34.73
N ILE A 39 -21.74 -13.48 35.19
CA ILE A 39 -22.67 -14.17 36.10
C ILE A 39 -22.82 -13.41 37.42
N SER A 40 -21.73 -12.97 38.03
CA SER A 40 -21.75 -12.33 39.34
C SER A 40 -22.51 -10.99 39.29
N ALA A 41 -22.32 -10.20 38.25
CA ALA A 41 -23.04 -8.98 38.03
C ALA A 41 -24.52 -9.23 37.77
N THR A 42 -24.86 -10.23 36.96
CA THR A 42 -26.27 -10.53 36.64
C THR A 42 -27.02 -11.11 37.83
N LEU A 43 -26.37 -11.90 38.67
CA LEU A 43 -26.97 -12.42 39.90
C LEU A 43 -27.35 -11.28 40.88
N SER A 44 -26.65 -10.19 40.86
CA SER A 44 -26.98 -9.02 41.71
C SER A 44 -28.28 -8.34 41.32
N PHE A 45 -28.81 -8.56 40.11
CA PHE A 45 -30.12 -8.01 39.68
C PHE A 45 -31.30 -8.84 40.20
N TRP A 46 -31.08 -10.09 40.68
CA TRP A 46 -32.14 -10.84 41.27
C TRP A 46 -32.46 -10.33 42.69
N PRO A 47 -33.72 -10.38 43.10
CA PRO A 47 -34.08 -9.99 44.45
C PRO A 47 -33.36 -10.83 45.51
N SER A 48 -32.98 -10.21 46.62
CA SER A 48 -32.41 -10.90 47.78
C SER A 48 -33.51 -11.26 48.79
N GLY A 49 -33.23 -12.23 49.65
CA GLY A 49 -34.13 -12.66 50.73
C GLY A 49 -34.29 -14.16 50.82
N PRO A 50 -35.04 -14.66 51.86
CA PRO A 50 -35.17 -16.09 52.11
C PRO A 50 -35.72 -16.92 50.93
N ALA A 51 -36.66 -16.35 50.18
CA ALA A 51 -37.26 -17.00 49.01
C ALA A 51 -36.23 -17.21 47.84
N TRP A 52 -35.16 -16.42 47.83
CA TRP A 52 -34.11 -16.47 46.81
C TRP A 52 -32.81 -17.14 47.28
N GLY A 53 -32.85 -17.76 48.51
CA GLY A 53 -31.70 -18.42 49.08
C GLY A 53 -30.65 -17.51 49.70
N THR A 54 -30.99 -16.26 49.92
CA THR A 54 -30.12 -15.25 50.53
C THR A 54 -30.81 -14.57 51.74
N PRO A 55 -31.13 -15.30 52.82
CA PRO A 55 -31.93 -14.80 53.92
C PRO A 55 -31.33 -13.59 54.62
N ASP A 56 -30.01 -13.51 54.69
CA ASP A 56 -29.28 -12.43 55.33
C ASP A 56 -28.73 -11.38 54.32
N GLY A 57 -29.23 -11.38 53.09
CA GLY A 57 -28.77 -10.49 52.04
C GLY A 57 -27.38 -10.80 51.48
N GLN A 58 -26.83 -12.01 51.77
CA GLN A 58 -25.55 -12.46 51.26
C GLN A 58 -25.59 -12.62 49.74
N ALA A 59 -24.41 -12.63 49.11
CA ALA A 59 -24.27 -12.88 47.69
C ALA A 59 -24.78 -14.30 47.34
N MET A 60 -25.47 -14.41 46.20
CA MET A 60 -26.02 -15.66 45.70
C MET A 60 -24.91 -16.61 45.29
N SER A 61 -25.03 -17.90 45.66
CA SER A 61 -24.05 -18.90 45.30
C SER A 61 -24.03 -19.16 43.77
N LEU A 62 -22.85 -19.15 43.18
CA LEU A 62 -22.64 -19.44 41.75
C LEU A 62 -23.01 -20.93 41.40
N SER A 63 -23.12 -21.80 42.40
CA SER A 63 -23.55 -23.19 42.23
C SER A 63 -25.06 -23.42 42.35
N SER A 64 -25.81 -22.37 42.67
CA SER A 64 -27.27 -22.46 42.83
C SER A 64 -27.99 -22.77 41.51
N ASN A 65 -29.19 -23.34 41.60
CA ASN A 65 -30.01 -23.57 40.42
C ASN A 65 -30.39 -22.26 39.70
N LEU A 66 -30.55 -21.16 40.45
CA LEU A 66 -30.81 -19.88 39.90
C LEU A 66 -29.59 -19.36 39.11
N ALA A 67 -28.38 -19.59 39.60
CA ALA A 67 -27.16 -19.22 38.86
C ALA A 67 -27.06 -20.03 37.55
N ARG A 68 -27.40 -21.34 37.55
CA ARG A 68 -27.44 -22.16 36.34
C ARG A 68 -28.46 -21.64 35.31
N PHE A 69 -29.64 -21.24 35.78
CA PHE A 69 -30.66 -20.62 34.92
C PHE A 69 -30.18 -19.30 34.36
N THR A 70 -29.60 -18.44 35.20
CA THR A 70 -29.06 -17.14 34.81
C THR A 70 -27.95 -17.29 33.76
N ARG A 71 -27.10 -18.31 33.86
CA ARG A 71 -26.05 -18.58 32.86
C ARG A 71 -26.59 -18.79 31.45
N VAL A 72 -27.76 -19.43 31.33
CA VAL A 72 -28.40 -19.60 30.02
C VAL A 72 -28.85 -18.25 29.45
N LEU A 73 -29.37 -17.37 30.28
CA LEU A 73 -29.77 -16.01 29.86
C LEU A 73 -28.57 -15.14 29.47
N ILE A 74 -27.43 -15.34 30.11
CA ILE A 74 -26.20 -14.60 29.88
C ILE A 74 -25.54 -14.98 28.53
N SER A 75 -25.78 -16.20 28.04
CA SER A 75 -25.16 -16.63 26.77
C SER A 75 -25.45 -15.71 25.60
N ASP A 76 -26.64 -15.12 25.55
CA ASP A 76 -27.01 -14.16 24.52
C ASP A 76 -26.26 -12.82 24.67
N PHE A 77 -25.97 -12.42 25.91
CA PHE A 77 -25.16 -11.21 26.18
C PHE A 77 -23.68 -11.43 25.80
N GLU A 78 -23.13 -12.61 26.03
CA GLU A 78 -21.78 -12.96 25.59
C GLU A 78 -21.66 -12.82 24.06
N TRP A 79 -22.63 -13.38 23.33
CA TRP A 79 -22.71 -13.20 21.88
C TRP A 79 -22.84 -11.71 21.49
N LEU A 80 -23.69 -10.95 22.19
CA LEU A 80 -23.89 -9.52 21.93
C LEU A 80 -22.62 -8.71 22.15
N TYR A 81 -21.87 -8.97 23.23
CA TYR A 81 -20.58 -8.32 23.48
C TYR A 81 -19.56 -8.63 22.38
N ALA A 82 -19.46 -9.90 21.98
CA ALA A 82 -18.57 -10.30 20.90
C ALA A 82 -18.94 -9.62 19.56
N ARG A 83 -20.25 -9.44 19.30
CA ARG A 83 -20.72 -8.73 18.10
C ARG A 83 -20.46 -7.25 18.18
N ALA A 84 -20.71 -6.62 19.32
CA ALA A 84 -20.45 -5.20 19.56
C ALA A 84 -18.96 -4.88 19.41
N TRP A 85 -18.10 -5.75 19.95
CA TRP A 85 -16.65 -5.61 19.79
C TRP A 85 -16.22 -5.70 18.32
N ARG A 86 -16.74 -6.67 17.55
CA ARG A 86 -16.47 -6.76 16.12
C ARG A 86 -16.88 -5.50 15.37
N LEU A 87 -18.09 -4.98 15.64
CA LEU A 87 -18.56 -3.74 15.04
C LEU A 87 -17.66 -2.55 15.39
N MET A 88 -17.20 -2.47 16.62
CA MET A 88 -16.27 -1.41 17.04
C MET A 88 -14.94 -1.52 16.30
N ARG A 89 -14.43 -2.73 16.08
CA ARG A 89 -13.23 -2.96 15.27
C ARG A 89 -13.46 -2.54 13.82
N GLU A 90 -14.57 -2.90 13.23
CA GLU A 90 -14.94 -2.54 11.85
C GLU A 90 -15.10 -1.01 11.66
N ALA A 91 -15.38 -0.27 12.71
CA ALA A 91 -15.43 1.20 12.70
C ALA A 91 -14.03 1.84 12.72
N SER A 92 -12.97 1.05 12.89
CA SER A 92 -11.59 1.52 12.87
C SER A 92 -10.85 0.95 11.68
N LEU A 93 -10.00 1.77 11.06
CA LEU A 93 -9.24 1.40 9.87
C LEU A 93 -8.43 0.10 10.04
N GLN A 94 -7.90 -0.16 11.24
CA GLN A 94 -7.06 -1.33 11.51
C GLN A 94 -7.85 -2.63 11.68
N GLY A 95 -9.13 -2.52 11.97
CA GLY A 95 -10.01 -3.66 12.24
C GLY A 95 -10.98 -4.01 11.13
N VAL A 96 -10.95 -3.25 10.04
CA VAL A 96 -11.86 -3.47 8.90
C VAL A 96 -11.61 -4.82 8.25
N SER A 97 -12.66 -5.57 8.06
CA SER A 97 -12.66 -6.85 7.34
C SER A 97 -13.99 -7.12 6.63
N GLU A 98 -15.10 -7.15 7.38
CA GLU A 98 -16.44 -7.38 6.83
C GLU A 98 -16.97 -6.16 6.07
N LEU A 99 -16.69 -4.94 6.59
CA LEU A 99 -17.14 -3.66 6.01
C LEU A 99 -16.13 -3.03 5.03
N LEU A 100 -15.12 -3.77 4.60
CA LEU A 100 -14.15 -3.26 3.65
C LEU A 100 -14.78 -2.73 2.35
N PRO A 101 -15.79 -3.40 1.74
CA PRO A 101 -16.42 -2.87 0.54
C PRO A 101 -17.16 -1.54 0.74
N GLU A 102 -17.78 -1.35 1.90
CA GLU A 102 -18.45 -0.10 2.26
C GLU A 102 -17.45 1.03 2.44
N TRP A 103 -16.34 0.77 3.14
CA TRP A 103 -15.25 1.72 3.28
C TRP A 103 -14.66 2.10 1.92
N GLU A 104 -14.43 1.14 1.04
CA GLU A 104 -13.94 1.39 -0.31
C GLU A 104 -14.89 2.27 -1.12
N ASN A 105 -16.17 1.99 -1.06
CA ASN A 105 -17.19 2.80 -1.73
C ASN A 105 -17.19 4.25 -1.22
N ASP A 106 -17.09 4.44 0.10
CA ASP A 106 -17.09 5.77 0.73
C ASP A 106 -15.85 6.59 0.35
N TYR A 107 -14.71 5.92 0.17
CA TYR A 107 -13.43 6.55 -0.21
C TYR A 107 -13.13 6.51 -1.70
N GLY A 108 -14.06 6.03 -2.53
CA GLY A 108 -13.92 5.98 -3.99
C GLY A 108 -12.83 5.01 -4.47
N LEU A 109 -12.71 3.87 -3.82
CA LEU A 109 -11.84 2.76 -4.21
C LEU A 109 -12.63 1.65 -4.91
N PRO A 110 -12.00 0.86 -5.80
CA PRO A 110 -10.63 0.99 -6.28
C PRO A 110 -10.40 2.25 -7.12
N GLU A 111 -9.15 2.71 -7.19
CA GLU A 111 -8.79 3.80 -8.10
C GLU A 111 -9.18 3.44 -9.55
N PRO A 112 -9.63 4.40 -10.38
CA PRO A 112 -10.08 4.12 -11.75
C PRO A 112 -9.04 3.36 -12.59
N CYS A 113 -7.76 3.64 -12.38
CA CYS A 113 -6.66 2.98 -13.09
C CYS A 113 -6.47 1.49 -12.71
N PHE A 114 -7.06 1.06 -11.59
CA PHE A 114 -6.98 -0.29 -11.06
C PHE A 114 -8.35 -0.97 -10.93
N ALA A 115 -9.40 -0.38 -11.51
CA ALA A 115 -10.77 -0.89 -11.40
C ALA A 115 -10.92 -2.34 -11.91
N ASP A 116 -10.19 -2.69 -12.96
CA ASP A 116 -10.22 -4.02 -13.59
C ASP A 116 -9.14 -4.98 -13.05
N ALA A 117 -8.32 -4.52 -12.07
CA ALA A 117 -7.25 -5.34 -11.51
C ALA A 117 -7.75 -6.18 -10.35
N GLU A 118 -7.41 -7.47 -10.35
CA GLU A 118 -7.58 -8.30 -9.16
C GLU A 118 -6.60 -7.86 -8.07
N GLN A 119 -7.13 -7.28 -7.00
CA GLN A 119 -6.35 -6.83 -5.87
C GLN A 119 -6.50 -7.80 -4.69
N THR A 120 -5.39 -8.09 -4.03
CA THR A 120 -5.42 -8.84 -2.78
C THR A 120 -6.02 -7.99 -1.65
N THR A 121 -6.58 -8.63 -0.63
CA THR A 121 -7.11 -7.91 0.54
C THR A 121 -6.06 -7.00 1.19
N ALA A 122 -4.80 -7.41 1.20
CA ALA A 122 -3.70 -6.59 1.73
C ALA A 122 -3.48 -5.31 0.90
N GLN A 123 -3.51 -5.41 -0.43
CA GLN A 123 -3.39 -4.26 -1.32
C GLN A 123 -4.59 -3.30 -1.17
N ARG A 124 -5.81 -3.85 -1.08
CA ARG A 124 -7.03 -3.08 -0.82
C ARG A 124 -6.94 -2.31 0.51
N MET A 125 -6.49 -2.96 1.57
CA MET A 125 -6.28 -2.33 2.88
C MET A 125 -5.22 -1.22 2.81
N THR A 126 -4.10 -1.44 2.14
CA THR A 126 -3.05 -0.42 1.96
C THR A 126 -3.58 0.79 1.19
N ALA A 127 -4.37 0.57 0.13
CA ALA A 127 -4.99 1.64 -0.63
C ALA A 127 -5.99 2.45 0.23
N LEU A 128 -6.79 1.75 1.05
CA LEU A 128 -7.72 2.38 1.97
C LEU A 128 -6.99 3.20 3.05
N GLU A 129 -5.96 2.64 3.68
CA GLU A 129 -5.14 3.34 4.68
C GLU A 129 -4.59 4.65 4.14
N ARG A 130 -4.07 4.65 2.92
CA ARG A 130 -3.55 5.84 2.28
C ARG A 130 -4.65 6.89 2.05
N LYS A 131 -5.82 6.48 1.55
CA LYS A 131 -6.95 7.39 1.31
C LYS A 131 -7.48 8.01 2.60
N VAL A 132 -7.64 7.21 3.65
CA VAL A 132 -8.13 7.70 4.95
C VAL A 132 -7.14 8.67 5.59
N ARG A 133 -5.85 8.42 5.47
CA ARG A 133 -4.80 9.31 5.98
C ARG A 133 -4.63 10.57 5.15
N ALA A 134 -5.21 10.62 3.96
CA ALA A 134 -5.13 11.75 3.03
C ALA A 134 -3.69 12.22 2.77
N GLU A 135 -2.77 11.25 2.59
CA GLU A 135 -1.38 11.54 2.32
C GLU A 135 -1.23 12.22 0.96
N GLY A 136 -0.75 13.47 0.99
CA GLY A 136 -0.42 14.19 -0.23
C GLY A 136 0.83 13.60 -0.88
N VAL A 137 0.77 13.40 -2.19
CA VAL A 137 1.91 12.98 -3.00
C VAL A 137 2.48 14.24 -3.66
N THR A 138 3.61 14.73 -3.19
CA THR A 138 4.19 16.00 -3.64
C THR A 138 5.67 15.91 -4.00
N HIS A 139 6.41 15.00 -3.37
CA HIS A 139 7.83 14.79 -3.62
C HIS A 139 8.06 13.54 -4.47
N PRO A 140 9.16 13.45 -5.22
CA PRO A 140 9.49 12.24 -5.98
C PRO A 140 9.50 10.97 -5.12
N GLU A 141 9.98 11.07 -3.87
CA GLU A 141 9.96 9.95 -2.92
C GLU A 141 8.55 9.46 -2.59
N ASP A 142 7.56 10.37 -2.57
CA ASP A 142 6.17 10.02 -2.32
C ASP A 142 5.58 9.20 -3.47
N PHE A 143 5.95 9.54 -4.71
CA PHE A 143 5.54 8.79 -5.90
C PHE A 143 6.21 7.41 -5.95
N VAL A 144 7.48 7.29 -5.53
CA VAL A 144 8.15 6.01 -5.41
C VAL A 144 7.45 5.12 -4.38
N GLN A 145 7.09 5.69 -3.22
CA GLN A 145 6.33 4.95 -2.20
C GLN A 145 4.95 4.56 -2.70
N LEU A 146 4.25 5.48 -3.38
CA LEU A 146 2.95 5.21 -3.99
C LEU A 146 3.02 4.00 -4.94
N ALA A 147 4.02 3.96 -5.81
CA ALA A 147 4.20 2.83 -6.72
C ALA A 147 4.51 1.53 -5.98
N ALA A 148 5.34 1.60 -4.93
CA ALA A 148 5.67 0.42 -4.10
C ALA A 148 4.44 -0.15 -3.39
N ASP A 149 3.49 0.68 -2.96
CA ASP A 149 2.22 0.24 -2.35
C ASP A 149 1.35 -0.58 -3.33
N TYR A 150 1.51 -0.33 -4.63
CA TYR A 150 0.86 -1.12 -5.70
C TYR A 150 1.73 -2.25 -6.24
N GLY A 151 2.91 -2.47 -5.65
CA GLY A 151 3.83 -3.55 -6.01
C GLY A 151 4.78 -3.24 -7.16
N PHE A 152 4.95 -1.97 -7.52
CA PHE A 152 5.87 -1.53 -8.56
C PHE A 152 7.12 -0.88 -7.97
N GLU A 153 8.28 -1.28 -8.43
CA GLU A 153 9.53 -0.60 -8.12
C GLU A 153 9.85 0.39 -9.25
N ILE A 154 9.86 1.68 -8.91
CA ILE A 154 10.11 2.74 -9.88
C ILE A 154 11.32 3.59 -9.50
N GLU A 155 11.91 4.18 -10.52
CA GLU A 155 12.91 5.24 -10.39
C GLU A 155 12.40 6.50 -11.07
N ILE A 156 12.59 7.65 -10.41
CA ILE A 156 12.17 8.94 -10.94
C ILE A 156 13.42 9.78 -11.22
N GLU A 157 13.50 10.31 -12.42
CA GLU A 157 14.51 11.28 -12.84
C GLU A 157 13.84 12.59 -13.24
N GLU A 158 14.30 13.68 -12.63
CA GLU A 158 13.91 15.03 -13.00
C GLU A 158 15.00 15.61 -13.90
N PRO A 159 14.73 15.84 -15.21
CA PRO A 159 15.70 16.45 -16.11
C PRO A 159 16.05 17.86 -15.64
N ALA A 160 17.33 18.22 -15.72
CA ALA A 160 17.81 19.55 -15.42
C ALA A 160 18.49 20.15 -16.64
N MET A 161 18.26 21.44 -16.89
CA MET A 161 18.91 22.14 -17.98
C MET A 161 20.40 22.32 -17.73
N PHE A 162 21.15 22.41 -18.83
CA PHE A 162 22.56 22.74 -18.78
C PHE A 162 22.77 24.20 -18.35
N GLU A 163 23.52 24.39 -17.26
CA GLU A 163 23.89 25.70 -16.73
C GLU A 163 25.40 25.93 -16.89
N CYS A 164 25.80 26.99 -17.58
CA CYS A 164 27.22 27.33 -17.71
C CYS A 164 27.86 27.61 -16.35
N GLY A 165 28.98 26.94 -16.09
CA GLY A 165 29.73 27.05 -14.83
C GLY A 165 29.35 26.01 -13.77
N PHE A 166 28.29 25.25 -13.98
CA PHE A 166 27.82 24.19 -13.05
C PHE A 166 27.66 22.84 -13.72
N SER A 167 27.41 22.81 -15.01
CA SER A 167 27.17 21.58 -15.77
C SER A 167 28.44 21.14 -16.51
N GLU A 168 28.66 19.83 -16.58
CA GLU A 168 29.79 19.23 -17.26
C GLU A 168 29.37 18.74 -18.65
N CYS A 169 30.27 18.88 -19.65
CA CYS A 169 30.08 18.29 -20.96
C CYS A 169 30.04 16.76 -20.88
N GLY A 170 28.98 16.14 -21.35
CA GLY A 170 28.77 14.69 -21.19
C GLY A 170 28.09 14.28 -19.86
N GLY A 171 27.74 15.25 -19.01
CA GLY A 171 26.95 15.03 -17.81
C GLY A 171 25.46 14.77 -18.09
N ARG A 172 24.66 14.70 -17.02
CA ARG A 172 23.22 14.40 -17.10
C ARG A 172 22.35 15.60 -17.48
N HIS A 173 22.91 16.81 -17.47
CA HIS A 173 22.18 18.02 -17.83
C HIS A 173 22.00 18.12 -19.35
N THR A 174 20.78 18.41 -19.79
CA THR A 174 20.45 18.53 -21.21
C THR A 174 20.58 19.97 -21.70
N THR A 175 20.95 20.16 -22.97
CA THR A 175 21.00 21.47 -23.61
C THR A 175 19.64 21.91 -24.16
N GLY A 176 18.56 21.32 -23.68
CA GLY A 176 17.21 21.56 -24.13
C GLY A 176 16.61 22.89 -23.66
N SER A 177 15.32 23.04 -23.84
CA SER A 177 14.55 24.18 -23.39
C SER A 177 14.11 24.02 -21.94
N TYR A 178 13.83 25.12 -21.22
CA TYR A 178 13.21 25.10 -19.87
C TYR A 178 11.91 24.28 -19.80
N ILE A 179 11.28 24.01 -20.92
CA ILE A 179 10.11 23.12 -21.00
C ILE A 179 10.45 21.69 -20.55
N GLU A 180 11.69 21.26 -20.67
CA GLU A 180 12.13 19.92 -20.23
C GLU A 180 12.04 19.75 -18.71
N GLU A 181 12.12 20.82 -17.93
CA GLU A 181 11.92 20.79 -16.48
C GLU A 181 10.47 20.51 -16.05
N ILE A 182 9.52 20.59 -16.99
CA ILE A 182 8.11 20.23 -16.75
C ILE A 182 7.93 18.71 -16.75
N TYR A 183 8.81 17.99 -17.45
CA TYR A 183 8.75 16.54 -17.57
C TYR A 183 9.54 15.89 -16.44
N TRP A 184 9.01 14.78 -15.94
CA TRP A 184 9.75 13.87 -15.09
C TRP A 184 9.64 12.47 -15.64
N ILE A 185 10.77 11.77 -15.66
CA ILE A 185 10.92 10.47 -16.28
C ILE A 185 10.73 9.40 -15.22
N VAL A 186 9.83 8.48 -15.46
CA VAL A 186 9.59 7.31 -14.61
C VAL A 186 10.12 6.07 -15.32
N ARG A 187 11.03 5.35 -14.67
CA ARG A 187 11.51 4.05 -15.10
C ARG A 187 10.97 2.98 -14.17
N ILE A 188 10.31 1.97 -14.71
CA ILE A 188 9.73 0.87 -13.94
C ILE A 188 10.63 -0.32 -14.04
N LYS A 189 11.15 -0.80 -12.91
CA LYS A 189 11.98 -1.99 -12.85
C LYS A 189 11.13 -3.25 -12.92
N GLY A 190 11.60 -4.23 -13.69
CA GLY A 190 10.93 -5.53 -13.79
C GLY A 190 9.57 -5.51 -14.49
N ALA A 191 9.19 -4.39 -15.12
CA ALA A 191 8.00 -4.36 -15.95
C ALA A 191 8.23 -5.26 -17.19
N ALA A 192 7.24 -6.10 -17.48
CA ALA A 192 7.23 -6.89 -18.70
C ALA A 192 6.94 -5.97 -19.88
N PHE A 193 7.98 -5.46 -20.49
CA PHE A 193 7.87 -4.77 -21.77
C PHE A 193 7.84 -5.82 -22.87
N SER A 194 6.79 -5.81 -23.69
CA SER A 194 6.78 -6.61 -24.91
C SER A 194 6.92 -5.70 -26.12
N TYR A 195 7.84 -6.05 -26.99
CA TYR A 195 8.04 -5.39 -28.26
C TYR A 195 7.44 -6.24 -29.37
N PHE A 196 7.02 -5.60 -30.45
CA PHE A 196 6.60 -6.30 -31.64
C PHE A 196 7.78 -7.09 -32.22
N GLU A 197 7.63 -8.41 -32.35
CA GLU A 197 8.61 -9.29 -32.93
C GLU A 197 8.15 -9.76 -34.30
N CYS A 198 8.98 -9.53 -35.34
CA CYS A 198 8.70 -10.04 -36.67
C CYS A 198 8.66 -11.55 -36.68
N GLY A 199 7.53 -12.14 -37.08
CA GLY A 199 7.32 -13.59 -37.15
C GLY A 199 6.50 -14.18 -35.99
N VAL A 200 6.27 -13.38 -34.92
CA VAL A 200 5.38 -13.74 -33.79
C VAL A 200 4.18 -12.80 -33.76
N GLY A 201 4.42 -11.52 -33.98
CA GLY A 201 3.34 -10.50 -33.94
C GLY A 201 2.63 -10.35 -35.29
N GLU A 202 1.35 -9.99 -35.25
CA GLU A 202 0.51 -9.72 -36.42
C GLU A 202 0.53 -8.22 -36.78
N CYS A 203 1.03 -7.91 -37.98
CA CYS A 203 1.07 -6.53 -38.48
C CYS A 203 -0.35 -5.95 -38.59
N GLY A 204 -0.57 -4.82 -37.94
CA GLY A 204 -1.87 -4.13 -37.95
C GLY A 204 -2.82 -4.47 -36.79
N TYR A 205 -2.49 -5.49 -36.00
CA TYR A 205 -3.25 -5.87 -34.80
C TYR A 205 -2.43 -5.70 -33.53
N ASP A 206 -1.18 -6.18 -33.51
CA ASP A 206 -0.35 -6.07 -32.33
C ASP A 206 0.33 -4.70 -32.22
N PRO A 207 0.36 -4.10 -31.02
CA PRO A 207 1.04 -2.84 -30.78
C PRO A 207 2.56 -3.03 -30.96
N LEU A 208 3.24 -2.00 -31.47
CA LEU A 208 4.70 -2.00 -31.60
C LEU A 208 5.41 -2.11 -30.24
N PHE A 209 4.71 -1.69 -29.19
CA PHE A 209 5.20 -1.68 -27.82
C PHE A 209 4.01 -1.83 -26.86
N SER A 210 4.11 -2.75 -25.93
CA SER A 210 3.12 -2.93 -24.85
C SER A 210 3.80 -2.86 -23.49
N ILE A 211 3.20 -2.10 -22.59
CA ILE A 211 3.72 -1.84 -21.25
C ILE A 211 3.02 -2.74 -20.21
N GLY A 212 1.98 -3.45 -20.63
CA GLY A 212 1.22 -4.32 -19.74
C GLY A 212 0.73 -3.60 -18.46
N ASP A 213 1.03 -4.17 -17.30
CA ASP A 213 0.61 -3.62 -16.00
C ASP A 213 1.23 -2.25 -15.68
N ALA A 214 2.33 -1.87 -16.34
CA ALA A 214 2.96 -0.57 -16.16
C ALA A 214 2.06 0.60 -16.62
N GLU A 215 1.10 0.36 -17.51
CA GLU A 215 0.13 1.38 -17.93
C GLU A 215 -0.78 1.81 -16.77
N ARG A 216 -1.13 0.88 -15.88
CA ARG A 216 -1.97 1.17 -14.72
C ARG A 216 -1.27 2.09 -13.73
N ILE A 217 -0.01 1.81 -13.42
CA ILE A 217 0.76 2.68 -12.53
C ILE A 217 1.03 4.04 -13.17
N LEU A 218 1.30 4.08 -14.47
CA LEU A 218 1.47 5.34 -15.20
C LEU A 218 0.18 6.19 -15.17
N CYS A 219 -0.98 5.58 -15.34
CA CYS A 219 -2.29 6.22 -15.19
C CYS A 219 -2.42 6.86 -13.80
N LEU A 220 -2.10 6.12 -12.74
CA LEU A 220 -2.17 6.61 -11.37
C LEU A 220 -1.19 7.76 -11.12
N LEU A 221 0.05 7.64 -11.57
CA LEU A 221 1.06 8.69 -11.43
C LEU A 221 0.63 9.97 -12.15
N ARG A 222 0.05 9.86 -13.35
CA ARG A 222 -0.49 11.01 -14.10
C ARG A 222 -1.67 11.67 -13.38
N GLN A 223 -2.54 10.89 -12.76
CA GLN A 223 -3.67 11.41 -11.99
C GLN A 223 -3.22 12.18 -10.74
N MET A 224 -2.13 11.74 -10.12
CA MET A 224 -1.59 12.34 -8.90
C MET A 224 -0.53 13.41 -9.16
N ALA A 225 -0.03 13.50 -10.40
CA ALA A 225 1.00 14.47 -10.78
C ALA A 225 0.55 15.92 -10.56
N PRO A 226 1.45 16.83 -10.15
CA PRO A 226 1.15 18.24 -10.09
C PRO A 226 0.68 18.77 -11.47
N ALA A 227 -0.31 19.67 -11.48
CA ALA A 227 -1.01 20.10 -12.69
C ALA A 227 -0.11 20.71 -13.79
N TRP A 228 1.07 21.22 -13.42
CA TRP A 228 2.02 21.81 -14.35
C TRP A 228 3.11 20.84 -14.81
N THR A 229 3.08 19.57 -14.37
CA THR A 229 4.09 18.58 -14.72
C THR A 229 3.52 17.47 -15.58
N GLN A 230 4.38 16.79 -16.30
CA GLN A 230 4.01 15.68 -17.16
C GLN A 230 4.90 14.47 -16.90
N VAL A 231 4.25 13.34 -16.66
CA VAL A 231 4.91 12.04 -16.47
C VAL A 231 5.24 11.41 -17.80
N VAL A 232 6.50 11.08 -18.01
CA VAL A 232 6.98 10.34 -19.19
C VAL A 232 7.51 8.99 -18.71
N LEU A 233 7.03 7.92 -19.32
CA LEU A 233 7.53 6.57 -19.05
C LEU A 233 8.72 6.28 -19.96
N GLU A 234 9.80 5.81 -19.36
CA GLU A 234 10.95 5.30 -20.08
C GLU A 234 11.19 3.83 -19.63
N PRO A 235 11.44 2.90 -20.56
CA PRO A 235 11.73 1.53 -20.19
C PRO A 235 13.03 1.46 -19.40
N TRP A 236 13.05 0.61 -18.35
CA TRP A 236 14.27 0.32 -17.63
C TRP A 236 15.18 -0.54 -18.50
N ILE A 237 16.27 0.05 -18.97
CA ILE A 237 17.24 -0.65 -19.81
C ILE A 237 18.39 -1.11 -18.90
N THR A 238 18.52 -2.41 -18.71
CA THR A 238 19.70 -2.99 -18.10
C THR A 238 20.81 -3.05 -19.13
N LEU A 239 21.86 -2.27 -18.92
CA LEU A 239 23.07 -2.40 -19.74
C LEU A 239 23.84 -3.63 -19.25
N SER A 240 23.94 -4.66 -20.09
CA SER A 240 24.80 -5.80 -19.83
C SER A 240 26.15 -5.61 -20.50
N GLY A 241 27.22 -5.94 -19.79
CA GLY A 241 28.54 -5.92 -20.37
C GLY A 241 28.70 -7.01 -21.41
N LEU A 242 29.27 -6.67 -22.57
CA LEU A 242 29.68 -7.66 -23.57
C LEU A 242 30.79 -8.54 -23.00
N ILE A 243 30.60 -9.85 -23.09
CA ILE A 243 31.59 -10.83 -22.68
C ILE A 243 31.92 -11.74 -23.90
N THR A 244 33.15 -12.21 -23.98
CA THR A 244 33.56 -13.23 -24.94
C THR A 244 32.97 -14.59 -24.57
N GLU A 245 33.05 -15.58 -25.48
CA GLU A 245 32.63 -16.95 -25.18
C GLU A 245 33.35 -17.56 -23.96
N ASP A 246 34.55 -17.08 -23.66
CA ASP A 246 35.35 -17.50 -22.50
C ASP A 246 34.97 -16.74 -21.19
N GLY A 247 33.96 -15.86 -21.22
CA GLY A 247 33.48 -15.08 -20.05
C GLY A 247 34.35 -13.87 -19.74
N THR A 248 35.29 -13.47 -20.59
CA THR A 248 36.09 -12.24 -20.36
C THR A 248 35.34 -11.01 -20.88
N PRO A 249 35.34 -9.88 -20.11
CA PRO A 249 34.68 -8.65 -20.55
C PRO A 249 35.38 -8.07 -21.79
N ILE A 250 34.59 -7.68 -22.79
CA ILE A 250 35.10 -6.93 -23.95
C ILE A 250 35.20 -5.46 -23.51
N VAL A 251 36.44 -4.95 -23.61
CA VAL A 251 36.74 -3.56 -23.22
C VAL A 251 37.19 -2.74 -24.42
N ASP A 252 37.01 -1.43 -24.34
CA ASP A 252 37.51 -0.48 -25.30
C ASP A 252 39.06 -0.29 -25.15
N GLU A 253 39.64 0.56 -25.99
CA GLU A 253 41.07 0.89 -25.93
C GLU A 253 41.52 1.57 -24.65
N TYR A 254 40.56 2.09 -23.85
CA TYR A 254 40.79 2.74 -22.54
C TYR A 254 40.50 1.81 -21.36
N GLY A 255 40.10 0.56 -21.61
CA GLY A 255 39.82 -0.43 -20.58
C GLY A 255 38.39 -0.39 -20.00
N ASN A 256 37.48 0.39 -20.61
CA ASN A 256 36.07 0.40 -20.18
C ASN A 256 35.32 -0.76 -20.82
N GLN A 257 34.49 -1.45 -20.06
CA GLN A 257 33.67 -2.53 -20.57
C GLN A 257 32.62 -2.01 -21.56
N LEU A 258 32.58 -2.62 -22.74
CA LEU A 258 31.50 -2.34 -23.71
C LEU A 258 30.17 -2.87 -23.20
N LEU A 259 29.17 -2.00 -23.18
CA LEU A 259 27.83 -2.30 -22.68
C LEU A 259 26.87 -2.42 -23.87
N VAL A 260 25.94 -3.34 -23.75
CA VAL A 260 24.83 -3.50 -24.71
C VAL A 260 23.51 -3.43 -23.96
N THR A 261 22.53 -2.85 -24.61
CA THR A 261 21.14 -2.89 -24.15
C THR A 261 20.56 -4.26 -24.48
N LEU A 262 20.08 -4.96 -23.47
CA LEU A 262 19.30 -6.19 -23.62
C LEU A 262 17.81 -5.89 -23.49
#